data_b7cbaeac57380f12bc8dcde749499855
#
_entry.id   b7cbaeac57380f12bc8dcde749499855
#
_cell.length_a   1.000
_cell.length_b   1.000
_cell.length_c   1.000
_cell.angle_alpha   90.00
_cell.angle_beta   90.00
_cell.angle_gamma   90.00
#
_symmetry.space_group_name_H-M   'P 1'
#
loop_
_entity.id
_entity.type
_entity.pdbx_description
1 polymer ?
#
loop_
_entity_poly.entity_id
_entity_poly.type
_entity_poly.pdbx_seq_one_letter_code
_entity_poly.pdbx_strand_id
1 'polypeptide(L)'
;MQRSEIEIMAPVGSYEALAAAIQAGADSVYFGVGKLNMRSASAANFTLDDLAKIVATAHAAGVKAYLTVNTIVYEDEMQTVHEVIDRARAEGIDAIIATDFAAILYARRIGVEVHISTQSNISNSETVKFFSQWADTVVLARELTLEQVAQIHRQIVENDIRGPRGELVEIEMFAHGALCMSISGKCYLSLYETNCSANRGACRQLC
;
A
#
# COMPACT_ATOMS: atom_id res chain seq x y z
N MET A 1 -14.77 -13.88 14.68
CA MET A 1 -14.49 -12.77 13.72
C MET A 1 -15.76 -12.52 12.94
N GLN A 2 -16.32 -11.33 13.05
CA GLN A 2 -17.52 -10.93 12.29
C GLN A 2 -17.10 -10.16 11.04
N ARG A 3 -17.97 -10.03 10.03
CA ARG A 3 -17.67 -9.26 8.80
C ARG A 3 -17.27 -7.81 9.10
N SER A 4 -17.87 -7.21 10.11
CA SER A 4 -17.56 -5.84 10.57
C SER A 4 -16.17 -5.66 11.18
N GLU A 5 -15.46 -6.75 11.46
CA GLU A 5 -14.09 -6.73 12.01
C GLU A 5 -13.02 -6.86 10.90
N ILE A 6 -13.47 -6.96 9.63
CA ILE A 6 -12.56 -7.14 8.48
C ILE A 6 -12.81 -5.99 7.50
N GLU A 7 -11.77 -5.24 7.19
CA GLU A 7 -11.77 -4.26 6.12
C GLU A 7 -11.48 -4.95 4.77
N ILE A 8 -12.39 -4.82 3.82
CA ILE A 8 -12.20 -5.30 2.44
C ILE A 8 -11.72 -4.14 1.58
N MET A 9 -10.47 -4.22 1.13
CA MET A 9 -9.83 -3.22 0.29
C MET A 9 -9.82 -3.68 -1.17
N ALA A 10 -10.27 -2.81 -2.08
CA ALA A 10 -10.33 -3.08 -3.52
C ALA A 10 -9.33 -2.21 -4.32
N PRO A 11 -8.62 -2.80 -5.32
CA PRO A 11 -7.80 -2.01 -6.25
C PRO A 11 -8.67 -1.22 -7.22
N VAL A 12 -8.35 0.05 -7.46
CA VAL A 12 -9.03 0.86 -8.45
C VAL A 12 -8.01 1.57 -9.35
N GLY A 13 -8.17 1.44 -10.67
CA GLY A 13 -7.30 2.06 -11.66
C GLY A 13 -8.06 2.93 -12.66
N SER A 14 -9.38 3.04 -12.51
CA SER A 14 -10.26 3.90 -13.31
C SER A 14 -11.50 4.28 -12.50
N TYR A 15 -12.27 5.25 -12.98
CA TYR A 15 -13.53 5.66 -12.35
C TYR A 15 -14.59 4.56 -12.39
N GLU A 16 -14.58 3.72 -13.43
CA GLU A 16 -15.46 2.57 -13.56
C GLU A 16 -15.12 1.51 -12.48
N ALA A 17 -13.83 1.26 -12.27
CA ALA A 17 -13.37 0.35 -11.21
C ALA A 17 -13.69 0.89 -9.82
N LEU A 18 -13.57 2.21 -9.60
CA LEU A 18 -13.96 2.87 -8.35
C LEU A 18 -15.46 2.70 -8.09
N ALA A 19 -16.30 2.97 -9.08
CA ALA A 19 -17.75 2.79 -8.96
C ALA A 19 -18.12 1.32 -8.68
N ALA A 20 -17.47 0.37 -9.37
CA ALA A 20 -17.69 -1.06 -9.17
C ALA A 20 -17.29 -1.52 -7.77
N ALA A 21 -16.13 -1.05 -7.24
CA ALA A 21 -15.66 -1.37 -5.90
C ALA A 21 -16.64 -0.86 -4.82
N ILE A 22 -17.11 0.37 -4.95
CA ILE A 22 -18.12 0.96 -4.05
C ILE A 22 -19.42 0.16 -4.10
N GLN A 23 -19.93 -0.16 -5.29
CA GLN A 23 -21.16 -0.94 -5.45
C GLN A 23 -21.04 -2.37 -4.90
N ALA A 24 -19.84 -2.95 -4.97
CA ALA A 24 -19.56 -4.27 -4.43
C ALA A 24 -19.42 -4.27 -2.89
N GLY A 25 -19.43 -3.12 -2.24
CA GLY A 25 -19.34 -2.99 -0.78
C GLY A 25 -17.94 -3.09 -0.24
N ALA A 26 -16.94 -2.58 -0.97
CA ALA A 26 -15.59 -2.38 -0.44
C ALA A 26 -15.63 -1.38 0.71
N ASP A 27 -14.84 -1.63 1.76
CA ASP A 27 -14.68 -0.71 2.91
C ASP A 27 -13.61 0.33 2.61
N SER A 28 -12.66 -0.01 1.74
CA SER A 28 -11.61 0.88 1.27
C SER A 28 -11.22 0.58 -0.17
N VAL A 29 -10.59 1.58 -0.80
CA VAL A 29 -10.00 1.44 -2.13
C VAL A 29 -8.55 1.91 -2.12
N TYR A 30 -7.70 1.28 -2.95
CA TYR A 30 -6.34 1.76 -3.15
C TYR A 30 -6.05 1.99 -4.62
N PHE A 31 -5.26 3.00 -4.90
CA PHE A 31 -4.91 3.43 -6.25
C PHE A 31 -3.55 4.12 -6.30
N GLY A 32 -3.00 4.26 -7.50
CA GLY A 32 -1.78 5.01 -7.75
C GLY A 32 -2.03 6.23 -8.63
N VAL A 33 -1.19 7.25 -8.47
CA VAL A 33 -1.13 8.40 -9.37
C VAL A 33 0.25 8.49 -10.02
N GLY A 34 0.30 8.84 -11.29
CA GLY A 34 1.55 9.02 -12.02
C GLY A 34 2.49 7.79 -11.93
N LYS A 35 3.77 8.03 -11.62
CA LYS A 35 4.84 7.00 -11.69
C LYS A 35 5.23 6.38 -10.36
N LEU A 36 4.77 6.90 -9.22
CA LEU A 36 5.23 6.47 -7.88
C LEU A 36 4.52 5.22 -7.35
N ASN A 37 3.99 4.38 -8.22
CA ASN A 37 3.32 3.14 -7.84
C ASN A 37 3.83 1.95 -8.64
N MET A 38 3.78 0.76 -8.03
CA MET A 38 4.32 -0.50 -8.58
C MET A 38 3.65 -0.96 -9.89
N ARG A 39 2.54 -0.35 -10.29
CA ARG A 39 1.82 -0.66 -11.53
C ARG A 39 1.81 0.48 -12.53
N SER A 40 2.67 1.48 -12.36
CA SER A 40 2.72 2.67 -13.21
C SER A 40 2.85 2.39 -14.71
N ALA A 41 3.50 1.29 -15.08
CA ALA A 41 3.66 0.89 -16.49
C ALA A 41 2.53 0.00 -17.03
N SER A 42 1.65 -0.55 -16.18
CA SER A 42 0.67 -1.57 -16.57
C SER A 42 -0.78 -1.21 -16.28
N ALA A 43 -1.04 -0.10 -15.59
CA ALA A 43 -2.38 0.36 -15.25
C ALA A 43 -2.70 1.67 -16.00
N ALA A 44 -3.99 1.88 -16.28
CA ALA A 44 -4.50 3.21 -16.60
C ALA A 44 -4.46 4.01 -15.29
N ASN A 45 -3.34 4.70 -15.07
CA ASN A 45 -3.13 5.42 -13.81
C ASN A 45 -3.93 6.72 -13.79
N PHE A 46 -4.46 7.05 -12.63
CA PHE A 46 -4.95 8.37 -12.35
C PHE A 46 -3.80 9.40 -12.35
N THR A 47 -4.15 10.64 -12.61
CA THR A 47 -3.26 11.78 -12.47
C THR A 47 -3.37 12.38 -11.06
N LEU A 48 -2.47 13.26 -10.71
CA LEU A 48 -2.55 13.99 -9.44
C LEU A 48 -3.81 14.88 -9.34
N ASP A 49 -4.33 15.34 -10.48
CA ASP A 49 -5.54 16.16 -10.54
C ASP A 49 -6.83 15.35 -10.28
N ASP A 50 -6.79 14.03 -10.49
CA ASP A 50 -7.91 13.14 -10.21
C ASP A 50 -8.10 12.90 -8.70
N LEU A 51 -7.07 13.16 -7.89
CA LEU A 51 -7.01 12.77 -6.47
C LEU A 51 -8.20 13.31 -5.68
N ALA A 52 -8.49 14.60 -5.80
CA ALA A 52 -9.63 15.25 -5.13
C ALA A 52 -10.96 14.56 -5.43
N LYS A 53 -11.19 14.24 -6.72
CA LYS A 53 -12.43 13.60 -7.16
C LYS A 53 -12.55 12.16 -6.66
N ILE A 54 -11.43 11.41 -6.67
CA ILE A 54 -11.42 10.02 -6.18
C ILE A 54 -11.75 9.99 -4.69
N VAL A 55 -11.05 10.79 -3.88
CA VAL A 55 -11.25 10.87 -2.43
C VAL A 55 -12.68 11.30 -2.11
N ALA A 56 -13.16 12.37 -2.73
CA ALA A 56 -14.54 12.84 -2.52
C ALA A 56 -15.59 11.78 -2.89
N THR A 57 -15.37 11.03 -3.98
CA THR A 57 -16.29 9.96 -4.41
C THR A 57 -16.30 8.78 -3.43
N ALA A 58 -15.14 8.36 -2.96
CA ALA A 58 -15.01 7.28 -1.98
C ALA A 58 -15.65 7.68 -0.64
N HIS A 59 -15.29 8.84 -0.11
CA HIS A 59 -15.80 9.35 1.18
C HIS A 59 -17.32 9.58 1.15
N ALA A 60 -17.88 10.06 0.04
CA ALA A 60 -19.33 10.22 -0.11
C ALA A 60 -20.09 8.87 0.04
N ALA A 61 -19.41 7.75 -0.23
CA ALA A 61 -19.94 6.40 -0.06
C ALA A 61 -19.53 5.75 1.28
N GLY A 62 -18.81 6.47 2.15
CA GLY A 62 -18.27 5.93 3.41
C GLY A 62 -17.10 4.96 3.23
N VAL A 63 -16.41 5.01 2.07
CA VAL A 63 -15.29 4.15 1.69
C VAL A 63 -13.99 4.93 1.89
N LYS A 64 -12.99 4.33 2.56
CA LYS A 64 -11.67 4.94 2.73
C LYS A 64 -10.87 4.91 1.42
N ALA A 65 -9.95 5.86 1.27
CA ALA A 65 -9.12 6.02 0.08
C ALA A 65 -7.63 5.97 0.44
N TYR A 66 -6.88 5.03 -0.13
CA TYR A 66 -5.45 4.85 0.12
C TYR A 66 -4.64 5.08 -1.15
N LEU A 67 -3.60 5.93 -1.04
CA LEU A 67 -2.72 6.24 -2.16
C LEU A 67 -1.45 5.39 -2.11
N THR A 68 -1.14 4.66 -3.20
CA THR A 68 0.12 3.93 -3.31
C THR A 68 1.27 4.85 -3.71
N VAL A 69 2.31 4.89 -2.86
CA VAL A 69 3.61 5.54 -3.08
C VAL A 69 4.68 4.50 -2.75
N ASN A 70 4.64 3.34 -3.43
CA ASN A 70 5.33 2.13 -3.01
C ASN A 70 6.44 1.66 -3.97
N THR A 71 6.98 2.57 -4.77
CA THR A 71 8.21 2.34 -5.55
C THR A 71 9.46 2.70 -4.74
N ILE A 72 10.61 2.18 -5.17
CA ILE A 72 11.91 2.69 -4.71
C ILE A 72 12.07 4.11 -5.23
N VAL A 73 12.53 5.02 -4.38
CA VAL A 73 12.70 6.45 -4.66
C VAL A 73 14.19 6.76 -4.87
N TYR A 74 14.50 7.54 -5.92
CA TYR A 74 15.85 8.08 -6.14
C TYR A 74 15.91 9.55 -5.72
N GLU A 75 17.11 10.05 -5.51
CA GLU A 75 17.34 11.40 -4.97
C GLU A 75 16.68 12.51 -5.81
N ASP A 76 16.70 12.38 -7.13
CA ASP A 76 16.06 13.31 -8.06
C ASP A 76 14.52 13.27 -8.07
N GLU A 77 13.93 12.27 -7.40
CA GLU A 77 12.47 12.10 -7.27
C GLU A 77 11.94 12.60 -5.92
N MET A 78 12.80 12.98 -4.97
CA MET A 78 12.41 13.35 -3.62
C MET A 78 11.38 14.47 -3.58
N GLN A 79 11.57 15.51 -4.40
CA GLN A 79 10.61 16.61 -4.46
C GLN A 79 9.24 16.14 -4.99
N THR A 80 9.21 15.30 -6.03
CA THR A 80 7.97 14.74 -6.56
C THR A 80 7.23 13.89 -5.51
N VAL A 81 7.96 13.09 -4.71
CA VAL A 81 7.38 12.33 -3.61
C VAL A 81 6.74 13.27 -2.59
N HIS A 82 7.42 14.34 -2.19
CA HIS A 82 6.87 15.33 -1.26
C HIS A 82 5.61 15.99 -1.81
N GLU A 83 5.63 16.47 -3.07
CA GLU A 83 4.48 17.11 -3.73
C GLU A 83 3.25 16.18 -3.79
N VAL A 84 3.47 14.89 -4.11
CA VAL A 84 2.39 13.89 -4.16
C VAL A 84 1.80 13.65 -2.76
N ILE A 85 2.63 13.52 -1.73
CA ILE A 85 2.15 13.26 -0.37
C ILE A 85 1.49 14.52 0.23
N ASP A 86 2.02 15.73 -0.05
CA ASP A 86 1.40 17.00 0.35
C ASP A 86 0.01 17.15 -0.27
N ARG A 87 -0.12 16.85 -1.56
CA ARG A 87 -1.40 16.87 -2.25
C ARG A 87 -2.36 15.82 -1.69
N ALA A 88 -1.89 14.60 -1.43
CA ALA A 88 -2.68 13.55 -0.80
C ALA A 88 -3.25 13.99 0.55
N ARG A 89 -2.42 14.61 1.39
CA ARG A 89 -2.85 15.18 2.66
C ARG A 89 -3.90 16.28 2.47
N ALA A 90 -3.66 17.20 1.54
CA ALA A 90 -4.57 18.32 1.29
C ALA A 90 -5.96 17.87 0.82
N GLU A 91 -6.03 16.79 0.05
CA GLU A 91 -7.29 16.22 -0.44
C GLU A 91 -7.93 15.22 0.55
N GLY A 92 -7.32 14.99 1.72
CA GLY A 92 -7.88 14.16 2.80
C GLY A 92 -7.77 12.67 2.56
N ILE A 93 -6.68 12.20 1.92
CA ILE A 93 -6.40 10.76 1.82
C ILE A 93 -6.32 10.13 3.20
N ASP A 94 -6.86 8.92 3.39
CA ASP A 94 -6.88 8.27 4.70
C ASP A 94 -5.50 7.69 5.07
N ALA A 95 -4.77 7.11 4.11
CA ALA A 95 -3.39 6.67 4.30
C ALA A 95 -2.62 6.60 2.98
N ILE A 96 -1.29 6.55 3.08
CA ILE A 96 -0.46 6.11 1.96
C ILE A 96 0.04 4.69 2.18
N ILE A 97 0.17 3.92 1.09
CA ILE A 97 0.81 2.60 1.10
C ILE A 97 2.22 2.78 0.54
N ALA A 98 3.23 2.67 1.40
CA ALA A 98 4.61 3.01 1.05
C ALA A 98 5.61 1.90 1.41
N THR A 99 6.77 1.89 0.76
CA THR A 99 7.87 0.98 1.05
C THR A 99 9.19 1.70 1.26
N ASP A 100 9.42 2.81 0.57
CA ASP A 100 10.64 3.60 0.69
C ASP A 100 10.58 4.52 1.90
N PHE A 101 11.66 4.57 2.67
CA PHE A 101 11.75 5.42 3.86
C PHE A 101 11.62 6.91 3.54
N ALA A 102 11.99 7.36 2.33
CA ALA A 102 11.75 8.74 1.91
C ALA A 102 10.26 9.11 1.99
N ALA A 103 9.38 8.24 1.48
CA ALA A 103 7.94 8.44 1.54
C ALA A 103 7.39 8.24 2.97
N ILE A 104 7.81 7.16 3.66
CA ILE A 104 7.34 6.81 5.01
C ILE A 104 7.63 7.94 6.00
N LEU A 105 8.88 8.39 6.08
CA LEU A 105 9.29 9.40 7.05
C LEU A 105 8.68 10.78 6.74
N TYR A 106 8.55 11.12 5.45
CA TYR A 106 7.91 12.37 5.06
C TYR A 106 6.43 12.39 5.45
N ALA A 107 5.68 11.35 5.09
CA ALA A 107 4.26 11.22 5.43
C ALA A 107 4.03 11.30 6.94
N ARG A 108 4.82 10.57 7.72
CA ARG A 108 4.76 10.62 9.19
C ARG A 108 5.02 12.03 9.74
N ARG A 109 6.02 12.72 9.22
CA ARG A 109 6.37 14.08 9.64
C ARG A 109 5.23 15.07 9.43
N ILE A 110 4.46 14.92 8.35
CA ILE A 110 3.33 15.82 8.06
C ILE A 110 1.98 15.29 8.56
N GLY A 111 1.96 14.15 9.27
CA GLY A 111 0.76 13.60 9.91
C GLY A 111 -0.17 12.83 8.96
N VAL A 112 0.37 12.23 7.89
CA VAL A 112 -0.35 11.29 7.03
C VAL A 112 -0.10 9.87 7.54
N GLU A 113 -1.16 9.07 7.63
CA GLU A 113 -1.08 7.67 8.04
C GLU A 113 -0.33 6.84 6.98
N VAL A 114 0.43 5.84 7.45
CA VAL A 114 1.24 4.99 6.58
C VAL A 114 0.88 3.53 6.80
N HIS A 115 0.59 2.83 5.71
CA HIS A 115 0.59 1.36 5.61
C HIS A 115 1.89 0.92 4.98
N ILE A 116 2.60 -0.02 5.60
CA ILE A 116 3.83 -0.56 5.00
C ILE A 116 3.46 -1.54 3.89
N SER A 117 3.89 -1.23 2.68
CA SER A 117 3.59 -2.04 1.48
C SER A 117 4.18 -3.45 1.57
N THR A 118 3.52 -4.41 0.92
CA THR A 118 4.05 -5.77 0.70
C THR A 118 5.44 -5.78 0.08
N GLN A 119 5.84 -4.71 -0.61
CA GLN A 119 7.20 -4.57 -1.19
C GLN A 119 8.31 -4.55 -0.12
N SER A 120 7.98 -4.26 1.13
CA SER A 120 8.91 -4.36 2.27
C SER A 120 9.15 -5.81 2.72
N ASN A 121 8.42 -6.79 2.15
CA ASN A 121 8.57 -8.22 2.42
C ASN A 121 8.50 -8.58 3.91
N ILE A 122 7.47 -8.10 4.61
CA ILE A 122 7.28 -8.37 6.03
C ILE A 122 6.79 -9.81 6.21
N SER A 123 7.61 -10.65 6.86
CA SER A 123 7.37 -12.09 6.97
C SER A 123 7.56 -12.66 8.39
N ASN A 124 7.79 -11.81 9.39
CA ASN A 124 7.95 -12.21 10.78
C ASN A 124 7.64 -11.05 11.74
N SER A 125 7.43 -11.37 13.01
CA SER A 125 7.05 -10.40 14.04
C SER A 125 8.15 -9.37 14.37
N GLU A 126 9.42 -9.71 14.22
CA GLU A 126 10.51 -8.75 14.46
C GLU A 126 10.50 -7.63 13.39
N THR A 127 10.21 -8.01 12.14
CA THR A 127 10.05 -7.02 11.05
C THR A 127 8.79 -6.17 11.28
N VAL A 128 7.68 -6.76 11.77
CA VAL A 128 6.48 -5.99 12.17
C VAL A 128 6.85 -4.99 13.25
N LYS A 129 7.52 -5.43 14.32
CA LYS A 129 7.98 -4.56 15.41
C LYS A 129 8.92 -3.45 14.94
N PHE A 130 9.77 -3.72 13.95
CA PHE A 130 10.61 -2.69 13.35
C PHE A 130 9.77 -1.62 12.66
N PHE A 131 8.81 -2.01 11.83
CA PHE A 131 7.99 -1.07 11.08
C PHE A 131 6.88 -0.42 11.93
N SER A 132 6.50 -0.99 13.06
CA SER A 132 5.50 -0.41 13.97
C SER A 132 5.89 0.97 14.52
N GLN A 133 7.16 1.34 14.42
CA GLN A 133 7.62 2.69 14.78
C GLN A 133 7.07 3.78 13.85
N TRP A 134 6.66 3.43 12.63
CA TRP A 134 6.23 4.38 11.61
C TRP A 134 4.84 4.11 11.04
N ALA A 135 4.29 2.92 11.25
CA ALA A 135 3.03 2.52 10.65
C ALA A 135 2.14 1.76 11.61
N ASP A 136 0.84 1.97 11.48
CA ASP A 136 -0.20 1.26 12.24
C ASP A 136 -0.66 -0.01 11.52
N THR A 137 -0.46 -0.08 10.20
CA THR A 137 -0.83 -1.23 9.36
C THR A 137 0.37 -1.72 8.56
N VAL A 138 0.54 -3.04 8.49
CA VAL A 138 1.59 -3.69 7.69
C VAL A 138 0.99 -4.70 6.72
N VAL A 139 1.38 -4.61 5.45
CA VAL A 139 1.01 -5.60 4.44
C VAL A 139 2.02 -6.73 4.45
N LEU A 140 1.59 -7.93 4.85
CA LEU A 140 2.47 -9.09 4.93
C LEU A 140 2.91 -9.58 3.54
N ALA A 141 4.03 -10.27 3.51
CA ALA A 141 4.52 -10.94 2.32
C ALA A 141 3.51 -11.98 1.82
N ARG A 142 3.31 -12.03 0.50
CA ARG A 142 2.32 -12.92 -0.16
C ARG A 142 2.67 -14.40 -0.08
N GLU A 143 3.93 -14.71 0.21
CA GLU A 143 4.48 -16.07 0.26
C GLU A 143 4.11 -16.81 1.56
N LEU A 144 3.54 -16.10 2.54
CA LEU A 144 3.19 -16.67 3.84
C LEU A 144 1.96 -17.57 3.75
N THR A 145 1.98 -18.68 4.48
CA THR A 145 0.79 -19.49 4.74
C THR A 145 -0.10 -18.84 5.80
N LEU A 146 -1.37 -19.23 5.86
CA LEU A 146 -2.29 -18.72 6.89
C LEU A 146 -1.82 -19.04 8.31
N GLU A 147 -1.15 -20.18 8.53
CA GLU A 147 -0.56 -20.54 9.82
C GLU A 147 0.54 -19.56 10.22
N GLN A 148 1.40 -19.17 9.27
CA GLN A 148 2.45 -18.18 9.51
C GLN A 148 1.86 -16.78 9.80
N VAL A 149 0.82 -16.38 9.07
CA VAL A 149 0.08 -15.13 9.35
C VAL A 149 -0.52 -15.15 10.75
N ALA A 150 -1.20 -16.26 11.12
CA ALA A 150 -1.76 -16.43 12.45
C ALA A 150 -0.70 -16.41 13.56
N GLN A 151 0.50 -16.93 13.28
CA GLN A 151 1.63 -16.88 14.22
C GLN A 151 2.13 -15.44 14.40
N ILE A 152 2.27 -14.67 13.32
CA ILE A 152 2.66 -13.25 13.39
C ILE A 152 1.63 -12.46 14.20
N HIS A 153 0.33 -12.68 13.93
CA HIS A 153 -0.75 -12.02 14.67
C HIS A 153 -0.70 -12.32 16.17
N ARG A 154 -0.49 -13.60 16.55
CA ARG A 154 -0.30 -13.96 17.97
C ARG A 154 0.87 -13.20 18.60
N GLN A 155 2.00 -13.09 17.89
CA GLN A 155 3.17 -12.36 18.39
C GLN A 155 2.91 -10.85 18.54
N ILE A 156 2.10 -10.24 17.66
CA ILE A 156 1.67 -8.85 17.81
C ILE A 156 0.90 -8.67 19.12
N VAL A 157 -0.05 -9.56 19.40
CA VAL A 157 -0.88 -9.49 20.62
C VAL A 157 -0.07 -9.80 21.88
N GLU A 158 0.69 -10.91 21.90
CA GLU A 158 1.46 -11.37 23.05
C GLU A 158 2.57 -10.39 23.47
N ASN A 159 3.20 -9.71 22.50
CA ASN A 159 4.28 -8.76 22.75
C ASN A 159 3.83 -7.30 22.74
N ASP A 160 2.52 -7.05 22.67
CA ASP A 160 1.91 -5.70 22.68
C ASP A 160 2.56 -4.76 21.63
N ILE A 161 2.72 -5.26 20.39
CA ILE A 161 3.36 -4.49 19.31
C ILE A 161 2.37 -3.45 18.80
N ARG A 162 2.65 -2.18 19.12
CA ARG A 162 1.77 -1.06 18.80
C ARG A 162 2.36 -0.13 17.77
N GLY A 163 1.48 0.41 16.94
CA GLY A 163 1.80 1.47 15.99
C GLY A 163 1.79 2.86 16.60
N PRO A 164 2.03 3.89 15.78
CA PRO A 164 2.11 5.28 16.24
C PRO A 164 0.83 5.85 16.86
N ARG A 165 -0.35 5.27 16.58
CA ARG A 165 -1.62 5.64 17.21
C ARG A 165 -1.79 5.04 18.62
N GLY A 166 -0.89 4.14 19.02
CA GLY A 166 -0.97 3.45 20.29
C GLY A 166 -1.86 2.19 20.27
N GLU A 167 -2.45 1.86 19.11
CA GLU A 167 -3.21 0.65 18.88
C GLU A 167 -2.29 -0.50 18.45
N LEU A 168 -2.74 -1.77 18.61
CA LEU A 168 -2.00 -2.92 18.08
C LEU A 168 -1.86 -2.78 16.56
N VAL A 169 -0.69 -3.16 16.05
CA VAL A 169 -0.44 -3.15 14.59
C VAL A 169 -1.44 -4.05 13.88
N GLU A 170 -2.10 -3.51 12.87
CA GLU A 170 -3.02 -4.23 12.01
C GLU A 170 -2.28 -4.96 10.89
N ILE A 171 -2.79 -6.13 10.53
CA ILE A 171 -2.27 -6.94 9.42
C ILE A 171 -3.17 -6.78 8.21
N GLU A 172 -2.58 -6.39 7.09
CA GLU A 172 -3.18 -6.49 5.77
C GLU A 172 -2.58 -7.66 5.01
N MET A 173 -3.42 -8.41 4.28
CA MET A 173 -2.97 -9.52 3.45
C MET A 173 -3.78 -9.61 2.14
N PHE A 174 -3.15 -10.09 1.08
CA PHE A 174 -3.85 -10.37 -0.18
C PHE A 174 -4.78 -11.59 -0.02
N ALA A 175 -6.07 -11.40 -0.28
CA ALA A 175 -7.06 -12.47 -0.27
C ALA A 175 -7.38 -12.99 -1.67
N HIS A 176 -7.28 -12.14 -2.71
CA HIS A 176 -7.57 -12.48 -4.11
C HIS A 176 -6.73 -11.66 -5.07
N GLY A 177 -6.34 -12.27 -6.20
CA GLY A 177 -5.61 -11.60 -7.28
C GLY A 177 -4.66 -12.55 -8.01
N ALA A 178 -4.01 -12.03 -9.05
CA ALA A 178 -2.98 -12.77 -9.78
C ALA A 178 -1.76 -13.02 -8.90
N LEU A 179 -1.29 -14.27 -8.87
CA LEU A 179 -0.10 -14.66 -8.13
C LEU A 179 1.16 -14.05 -8.77
N CYS A 180 1.94 -13.36 -7.96
CA CYS A 180 3.30 -12.98 -8.34
C CYS A 180 4.28 -14.09 -7.91
N MET A 181 5.07 -14.59 -8.84
CA MET A 181 5.99 -15.72 -8.61
C MET A 181 7.27 -15.34 -7.86
N SER A 182 7.52 -14.06 -7.66
CA SER A 182 8.72 -13.57 -7.00
C SER A 182 8.47 -13.22 -5.53
N ILE A 183 9.53 -13.30 -4.75
CA ILE A 183 9.56 -12.73 -3.38
C ILE A 183 9.22 -11.24 -3.46
N SER A 184 8.32 -10.79 -2.60
CA SER A 184 7.80 -9.42 -2.57
C SER A 184 8.94 -8.40 -2.45
N GLY A 185 8.94 -7.41 -3.36
CA GLY A 185 9.95 -6.34 -3.37
C GLY A 185 11.35 -6.72 -3.85
N LYS A 186 11.57 -7.96 -4.32
CA LYS A 186 12.91 -8.47 -4.69
C LYS A 186 12.96 -9.09 -6.09
N CYS A 187 12.08 -8.67 -7.00
CA CYS A 187 12.07 -9.17 -8.37
C CYS A 187 13.05 -8.41 -9.25
N TYR A 188 13.98 -9.12 -9.87
CA TYR A 188 14.94 -8.58 -10.84
C TYR A 188 14.70 -9.09 -12.27
N LEU A 189 13.68 -9.91 -12.50
CA LEU A 189 13.44 -10.54 -13.80
C LEU A 189 13.25 -9.49 -14.92
N SER A 190 12.35 -8.53 -14.73
CA SER A 190 12.12 -7.48 -15.72
C SER A 190 13.36 -6.59 -15.91
N LEU A 191 14.13 -6.34 -14.86
CA LEU A 191 15.36 -5.56 -14.97
C LEU A 191 16.41 -6.30 -15.80
N TYR A 192 16.59 -7.58 -15.55
CA TYR A 192 17.55 -8.42 -16.28
C TYR A 192 17.20 -8.54 -17.78
N GLU A 193 15.95 -8.84 -18.10
CA GLU A 193 15.52 -9.10 -19.48
C GLU A 193 15.26 -7.84 -20.31
N THR A 194 14.82 -6.75 -19.69
CA THR A 194 14.33 -5.58 -20.44
C THR A 194 14.89 -4.25 -19.96
N ASN A 195 15.83 -4.26 -19.03
CA ASN A 195 16.35 -3.07 -18.35
C ASN A 195 15.26 -2.18 -17.71
N CYS A 196 14.14 -2.80 -17.28
CA CYS A 196 13.01 -2.14 -16.65
C CYS A 196 12.78 -2.71 -15.25
N SER A 197 12.95 -1.91 -14.20
CA SER A 197 12.82 -2.38 -12.82
C SER A 197 11.35 -2.58 -12.41
N ALA A 198 10.98 -3.81 -12.03
CA ALA A 198 9.68 -4.09 -11.43
C ALA A 198 9.48 -3.32 -10.12
N ASN A 199 10.54 -3.14 -9.32
CA ASN A 199 10.49 -2.43 -8.04
C ASN A 199 10.34 -0.89 -8.21
N ARG A 200 10.35 -0.43 -9.47
CA ARG A 200 10.09 0.97 -9.85
C ARG A 200 8.87 1.11 -10.77
N GLY A 201 7.91 0.20 -10.63
CA GLY A 201 6.64 0.25 -11.35
C GLY A 201 6.68 -0.28 -12.79
N ALA A 202 7.83 -0.76 -13.28
CA ALA A 202 7.99 -1.19 -14.67
C ALA A 202 8.05 -2.71 -14.83
N CYS A 203 7.20 -3.44 -14.09
CA CYS A 203 7.06 -4.89 -14.22
C CYS A 203 6.52 -5.26 -15.60
N ARG A 204 7.24 -6.12 -16.35
CA ARG A 204 6.85 -6.59 -17.68
C ARG A 204 6.08 -7.92 -17.65
N GLN A 205 5.85 -8.48 -16.46
CA GLN A 205 5.09 -9.73 -16.26
C GLN A 205 5.61 -10.89 -17.11
N LEU A 206 6.94 -11.00 -17.28
CA LEU A 206 7.58 -12.04 -18.07
C LEU A 206 7.43 -13.45 -17.46
N CYS A 207 7.04 -13.52 -16.20
CA CYS A 207 6.74 -14.78 -15.50
C CYS A 207 5.35 -15.34 -15.84
#